data_9b7135e91f5bcb613e1e4eff8e1fcc61
#
_entry.id   9b7135e91f5bcb613e1e4eff8e1fcc61
#
_cell.length_a   1.000
_cell.length_b   1.000
_cell.length_c   1.000
_cell.angle_alpha   90.00
_cell.angle_beta   90.00
_cell.angle_gamma   90.00
#
_symmetry.space_group_name_H-M   'P 1'
#
loop_
_entity.id
_entity.type
_entity.pdbx_description
1 polymer ?
#
loop_
_entity_poly.entity_id
_entity_poly.type
_entity_poly.pdbx_seq_one_letter_code
_entity_poly.pdbx_strand_id
1 'polypeptide(L)'
;MLRTTLCYVYQDERVLMLYRNKKKNDFHEGKWNGLGGKFEIDETPLECVRREVYEESGLSIINPTLIGICFFPNFDSEDELMYLYVAHEFQGDLRECLEGELHWIDKSDMLKLNVWDSDRIFLPYVFQEKPFTGVFTFEGKQLIHYEIHSTTTENFDQFLNKIINK
;
A
#
# COMPACT_ATOMS: atom_id res chain seq x y z
N MET A 1 8.57 -13.59 -7.78
CA MET A 1 7.64 -12.44 -7.68
C MET A 1 7.58 -11.98 -6.24
N LEU A 2 7.85 -10.72 -6.03
CA LEU A 2 7.75 -10.09 -4.72
C LEU A 2 6.29 -9.92 -4.33
N ARG A 3 5.93 -10.28 -3.09
CA ARG A 3 4.61 -9.97 -2.55
C ARG A 3 4.75 -8.97 -1.43
N THR A 4 3.89 -7.98 -1.44
CA THR A 4 3.90 -6.88 -0.46
C THR A 4 2.49 -6.56 0.02
N THR A 5 2.43 -5.83 1.12
CA THR A 5 1.19 -5.22 1.60
C THR A 5 1.34 -3.71 1.72
N LEU A 6 0.23 -3.01 1.60
CA LEU A 6 0.12 -1.59 1.86
C LEU A 6 -1.16 -1.36 2.65
N CYS A 7 -1.10 -0.52 3.68
CA CYS A 7 -2.25 -0.22 4.51
C CYS A 7 -2.39 1.28 4.73
N TYR A 8 -3.58 1.79 4.51
CA TYR A 8 -3.96 3.15 4.89
C TYR A 8 -4.75 3.07 6.20
N VAL A 9 -4.13 3.52 7.28
CA VAL A 9 -4.73 3.53 8.62
C VAL A 9 -5.38 4.90 8.84
N TYR A 10 -6.67 4.89 9.15
CA TYR A 10 -7.45 6.11 9.36
C TYR A 10 -7.64 6.40 10.84
N GLN A 11 -7.61 7.67 11.18
CA GLN A 11 -8.15 8.22 12.40
C GLN A 11 -9.04 9.39 11.99
N ASP A 12 -10.37 9.17 12.03
CA ASP A 12 -11.36 10.08 11.48
C ASP A 12 -11.07 10.37 9.99
N GLU A 13 -10.88 11.62 9.59
CA GLU A 13 -10.58 12.02 8.21
C GLU A 13 -9.08 12.09 7.92
N ARG A 14 -8.24 11.59 8.81
CA ARG A 14 -6.78 11.59 8.65
C ARG A 14 -6.26 10.20 8.36
N VAL A 15 -5.21 10.14 7.57
CA VAL A 15 -4.54 8.89 7.17
C VAL A 15 -3.10 8.93 7.65
N LEU A 16 -2.65 7.83 8.22
CA LEU A 16 -1.27 7.71 8.67
C LEU A 16 -0.35 7.47 7.47
N MET A 17 0.54 8.41 7.24
CA MET A 17 1.48 8.34 6.12
C MET A 17 2.91 8.36 6.60
N LEU A 18 3.74 7.62 5.91
CA LEU A 18 5.18 7.54 6.13
C LEU A 18 5.92 8.34 5.08
N TYR A 19 6.68 9.36 5.51
CA TYR A 19 7.61 10.06 4.64
C TYR A 19 8.97 9.36 4.70
N ARG A 20 9.41 8.82 3.57
CA ARG A 20 10.62 7.98 3.47
C ARG A 20 11.87 8.85 3.38
N ASN A 21 12.49 9.17 4.51
CA ASN A 21 13.64 10.09 4.56
C ASN A 21 14.80 9.64 5.46
N LYS A 22 14.74 8.45 6.04
CA LYS A 22 15.76 7.99 7.00
C LYS A 22 16.68 6.90 6.47
N LYS A 23 16.26 6.16 5.44
CA LYS A 23 17.02 5.05 4.88
C LYS A 23 17.77 5.51 3.63
N LYS A 24 19.10 5.35 3.59
CA LYS A 24 19.93 5.67 2.42
C LYS A 24 19.70 4.66 1.32
N ASN A 25 19.71 5.12 0.05
CA ASN A 25 19.53 4.29 -1.14
C ASN A 25 18.18 3.56 -1.17
N ASP A 26 17.19 4.10 -0.49
CA ASP A 26 15.83 3.61 -0.55
C ASP A 26 15.20 4.00 -1.90
N PHE A 27 14.70 3.02 -2.64
CA PHE A 27 14.02 3.27 -3.92
C PHE A 27 12.82 4.23 -3.75
N HIS A 28 12.20 4.22 -2.57
CA HIS A 28 11.08 5.09 -2.23
C HIS A 28 11.50 6.41 -1.55
N GLU A 29 12.80 6.73 -1.52
CA GLU A 29 13.28 7.93 -0.84
C GLU A 29 12.58 9.19 -1.34
N GLY A 30 12.12 10.03 -0.40
CA GLY A 30 11.39 11.25 -0.71
C GLY A 30 9.92 11.05 -1.03
N LYS A 31 9.43 9.82 -1.03
CA LYS A 31 8.02 9.50 -1.27
C LYS A 31 7.24 9.39 0.03
N TRP A 32 5.96 9.71 -0.04
CA TRP A 32 4.99 9.47 1.00
C TRP A 32 4.24 8.18 0.68
N ASN A 33 4.19 7.27 1.61
CA ASN A 33 3.53 5.98 1.44
C ASN A 33 2.61 5.67 2.61
N GLY A 34 1.64 4.79 2.40
CA GLY A 34 0.99 4.08 3.50
C GLY A 34 1.98 3.14 4.19
N LEU A 35 1.52 2.36 5.13
CA LEU A 35 2.34 1.42 5.89
C LEU A 35 2.25 0.03 5.28
N GLY A 36 3.36 -0.68 5.25
CA GLY A 36 3.39 -2.04 4.72
C GLY A 36 4.80 -2.48 4.40
N GLY A 37 4.91 -3.63 3.79
CA GLY A 37 6.20 -4.18 3.41
C GLY A 37 6.10 -5.57 2.81
N LYS A 38 7.23 -6.23 2.75
CA LYS A 38 7.39 -7.53 2.09
C LYS A 38 6.88 -8.67 2.96
N PHE A 39 6.29 -9.67 2.32
CA PHE A 39 5.90 -10.91 2.99
C PHE A 39 7.13 -11.63 3.53
N GLU A 40 6.98 -12.23 4.69
CA GLU A 40 7.89 -13.27 5.20
C GLU A 40 7.44 -14.64 4.68
N ILE A 41 8.28 -15.67 4.87
CA ILE A 41 7.97 -17.03 4.43
C ILE A 41 6.69 -17.53 5.10
N ASP A 42 5.80 -18.13 4.29
CA ASP A 42 4.53 -18.72 4.73
C ASP A 42 3.52 -17.72 5.33
N GLU A 43 3.77 -16.43 5.17
CA GLU A 43 2.88 -15.39 5.68
C GLU A 43 1.67 -15.18 4.75
N THR A 44 0.49 -15.04 5.35
CA THR A 44 -0.70 -14.63 4.60
C THR A 44 -0.71 -13.11 4.42
N PRO A 45 -1.49 -12.57 3.46
CA PRO A 45 -1.60 -11.12 3.31
C PRO A 45 -2.02 -10.41 4.60
N LEU A 46 -2.98 -10.98 5.33
CA LEU A 46 -3.47 -10.40 6.59
C LEU A 46 -2.39 -10.39 7.68
N GLU A 47 -1.65 -11.48 7.81
CA GLU A 47 -0.54 -11.57 8.75
C GLU A 47 0.54 -10.55 8.43
N CYS A 48 0.89 -10.42 7.16
CA CYS A 48 1.90 -9.46 6.69
C CYS A 48 1.50 -8.02 6.99
N VAL A 49 0.29 -7.61 6.65
CA VAL A 49 -0.14 -6.23 6.87
C VAL A 49 -0.16 -5.88 8.36
N ARG A 50 -0.64 -6.81 9.20
CA ARG A 50 -0.63 -6.60 10.66
C ARG A 50 0.76 -6.47 11.22
N ARG A 51 1.67 -7.32 10.80
CA ARG A 51 3.06 -7.30 11.25
C ARG A 51 3.77 -6.03 10.83
N GLU A 52 3.66 -5.68 9.55
CA GLU A 52 4.35 -4.51 8.98
C GLU A 52 3.83 -3.19 9.60
N VAL A 53 2.52 -3.05 9.74
CA VAL A 53 1.96 -1.85 10.39
C VAL A 53 2.45 -1.72 11.83
N TYR A 54 2.48 -2.83 12.57
CA TYR A 54 3.00 -2.82 13.93
C TYR A 54 4.49 -2.47 14.00
N GLU A 55 5.30 -3.09 13.16
CA GLU A 55 6.74 -2.83 13.12
C GLU A 55 7.05 -1.37 12.79
N GLU A 56 6.33 -0.79 11.84
CA GLU A 56 6.57 0.58 11.39
C GLU A 56 5.99 1.65 12.33
N SER A 57 4.88 1.38 12.98
CA SER A 57 4.13 2.41 13.72
C SER A 57 3.89 2.14 15.19
N GLY A 58 3.95 0.89 15.62
CA GLY A 58 3.52 0.49 16.97
C GLY A 58 2.02 0.26 17.08
N LEU A 59 1.26 0.44 16.01
CA LEU A 59 -0.19 0.27 16.03
C LEU A 59 -0.59 -1.17 15.66
N SER A 60 -1.55 -1.71 16.41
CA SER A 60 -2.18 -2.99 16.11
C SER A 60 -3.52 -2.71 15.44
N ILE A 61 -3.60 -2.90 14.13
CA ILE A 61 -4.82 -2.66 13.37
C ILE A 61 -5.86 -3.73 13.64
N ILE A 62 -7.13 -3.32 13.65
CA ILE A 62 -8.28 -4.17 13.96
C ILE A 62 -9.16 -4.24 12.71
N ASN A 63 -9.50 -5.47 12.29
CA ASN A 63 -10.37 -5.73 11.14
C ASN A 63 -10.00 -4.94 9.88
N PRO A 64 -8.75 -4.98 9.41
CA PRO A 64 -8.41 -4.34 8.15
C PRO A 64 -9.18 -4.99 6.99
N THR A 65 -9.58 -4.17 6.03
CA THR A 65 -10.32 -4.61 4.85
C THR A 65 -9.41 -4.58 3.63
N LEU A 66 -9.33 -5.68 2.90
CA LEU A 66 -8.64 -5.73 1.61
C LEU A 66 -9.49 -4.95 0.60
N ILE A 67 -8.93 -3.85 0.07
CA ILE A 67 -9.67 -2.97 -0.84
C ILE A 67 -9.12 -3.01 -2.26
N GLY A 68 -7.88 -3.43 -2.45
CA GLY A 68 -7.28 -3.46 -3.77
C GLY A 68 -6.16 -4.47 -3.90
N ILE A 69 -5.93 -4.90 -5.14
CA ILE A 69 -4.77 -5.71 -5.50
C ILE A 69 -4.12 -5.06 -6.71
N CYS A 70 -2.83 -4.76 -6.58
CA CYS A 70 -2.05 -4.08 -7.60
C CYS A 70 -0.88 -4.95 -8.04
N PHE A 71 -0.68 -5.01 -9.35
CA PHE A 71 0.47 -5.71 -9.94
C PHE A 71 1.38 -4.71 -10.63
N PHE A 72 2.67 -4.80 -10.33
CA PHE A 72 3.71 -3.93 -10.88
C PHE A 72 4.72 -4.82 -11.61
N PRO A 73 4.58 -4.98 -12.94
CA PRO A 73 5.54 -5.81 -13.69
C PRO A 73 6.91 -5.12 -13.73
N ASN A 74 7.95 -5.87 -13.39
CA ASN A 74 9.34 -5.44 -13.43
C ASN A 74 9.59 -4.09 -12.70
N PHE A 75 8.94 -3.89 -11.57
CA PHE A 75 9.13 -2.69 -10.75
C PHE A 75 10.36 -2.92 -9.85
N ASP A 76 11.34 -2.00 -9.92
CA ASP A 76 12.62 -2.13 -9.22
C ASP A 76 13.26 -3.53 -9.43
N SER A 77 13.29 -3.97 -10.70
CA SER A 77 13.95 -5.19 -11.19
C SER A 77 13.23 -6.52 -10.94
N GLU A 78 12.04 -6.51 -10.34
CA GLU A 78 11.23 -7.73 -10.26
C GLU A 78 9.72 -7.40 -10.27
N ASP A 79 8.91 -8.41 -10.55
CA ASP A 79 7.45 -8.26 -10.48
C ASP A 79 7.02 -8.14 -9.02
N GLU A 80 6.10 -7.21 -8.75
CA GLU A 80 5.54 -7.03 -7.42
C GLU A 80 4.02 -7.17 -7.44
N LEU A 81 3.51 -7.97 -6.51
CA LEU A 81 2.08 -8.11 -6.26
C LEU A 81 1.77 -7.53 -4.88
N MET A 82 0.98 -6.46 -4.86
CA MET A 82 0.67 -5.72 -3.63
C MET A 82 -0.78 -5.87 -3.22
N TYR A 83 -1.00 -6.26 -1.97
CA TYR A 83 -2.31 -6.33 -1.34
C TYR A 83 -2.54 -5.05 -0.54
N LEU A 84 -3.57 -4.29 -0.91
CA LEU A 84 -3.85 -2.98 -0.33
C LEU A 84 -5.03 -3.04 0.62
N TYR A 85 -4.78 -2.65 1.87
CA TYR A 85 -5.75 -2.67 2.97
C TYR A 85 -6.11 -1.28 3.45
N VAL A 86 -7.29 -1.16 4.04
CA VAL A 86 -7.75 0.01 4.79
C VAL A 86 -8.11 -0.44 6.20
N ALA A 87 -7.71 0.32 7.21
CA ALA A 87 -8.05 0.06 8.60
C ALA A 87 -8.56 1.34 9.28
N HIS A 88 -9.74 1.25 9.87
CA HIS A 88 -10.36 2.37 10.59
C HIS A 88 -10.21 2.24 12.11
N GLU A 89 -9.78 1.08 12.60
CA GLU A 89 -9.64 0.81 14.02
C GLU A 89 -8.25 0.29 14.33
N PHE A 90 -7.71 0.73 15.44
CA PHE A 90 -6.41 0.27 15.91
C PHE A 90 -6.28 0.47 17.42
N GLN A 91 -5.30 -0.21 18.01
CA GLN A 91 -4.88 -0.06 19.40
C GLN A 91 -3.39 0.28 19.43
N GLY A 92 -2.95 0.88 20.53
CA GLY A 92 -1.55 1.23 20.73
C GLY A 92 -1.25 2.69 20.43
N ASP A 93 -0.01 3.05 20.64
CA ASP A 93 0.49 4.41 20.45
C ASP A 93 1.55 4.44 19.37
N LEU A 94 1.62 5.54 18.62
CA LEU A 94 2.66 5.73 17.62
C LEU A 94 4.04 5.71 18.25
N ARG A 95 4.95 5.02 17.62
CA ARG A 95 6.37 5.03 17.94
C ARG A 95 7.17 5.49 16.73
N GLU A 96 8.43 5.83 16.96
CA GLU A 96 9.33 6.27 15.90
C GLU A 96 9.54 5.16 14.87
N CYS A 97 9.46 5.52 13.58
CA CYS A 97 9.75 4.62 12.49
C CYS A 97 11.21 4.80 12.03
N LEU A 98 11.91 3.68 11.82
CA LEU A 98 13.31 3.70 11.39
C LEU A 98 13.48 4.09 9.91
N GLU A 99 12.41 3.98 9.11
CA GLU A 99 12.47 4.24 7.67
C GLU A 99 12.10 5.68 7.30
N GLY A 100 11.49 6.42 8.21
CA GLY A 100 11.06 7.77 7.95
C GLY A 100 10.23 8.37 9.07
N GLU A 101 9.47 9.40 8.73
CA GLU A 101 8.61 10.13 9.65
C GLU A 101 7.15 9.78 9.43
N LEU A 102 6.43 9.50 10.51
CA LEU A 102 5.00 9.22 10.50
C LEU A 102 4.21 10.50 10.77
N HIS A 103 3.22 10.77 9.93
CA HIS A 103 2.35 11.92 10.07
C HIS A 103 0.90 11.54 9.77
N TRP A 104 -0.02 12.07 10.57
CA TRP A 104 -1.44 12.03 10.26
C TRP A 104 -1.76 13.14 9.26
N ILE A 105 -2.17 12.76 8.06
CA ILE A 105 -2.43 13.68 6.96
C ILE A 105 -3.92 13.70 6.68
N ASP A 106 -4.53 14.89 6.55
CA ASP A 106 -5.92 15.00 6.14
C ASP A 106 -6.10 14.34 4.77
N LYS A 107 -7.14 13.54 4.65
CA LYS A 107 -7.46 12.84 3.40
C LYS A 107 -7.51 13.80 2.20
N SER A 108 -8.01 15.01 2.41
CA SER A 108 -8.07 16.04 1.36
C SER A 108 -6.70 16.55 0.90
N ASP A 109 -5.65 16.33 1.68
CA ASP A 109 -4.30 16.77 1.34
C ASP A 109 -3.41 15.67 0.76
N MET A 110 -3.89 14.43 0.74
CA MET A 110 -3.10 13.26 0.32
C MET A 110 -2.55 13.39 -1.11
N LEU A 111 -3.36 13.87 -2.04
CA LEU A 111 -2.94 14.00 -3.44
C LEU A 111 -1.99 15.17 -3.69
N LYS A 112 -1.77 16.04 -2.69
CA LYS A 112 -0.79 17.11 -2.74
C LYS A 112 0.61 16.65 -2.37
N LEU A 113 0.72 15.47 -1.77
CA LEU A 113 2.00 14.91 -1.34
C LEU A 113 2.77 14.32 -2.52
N ASN A 114 4.08 14.16 -2.36
CA ASN A 114 4.90 13.46 -3.33
C ASN A 114 4.70 11.94 -3.19
N VAL A 115 3.59 11.45 -3.73
CA VAL A 115 3.28 10.03 -3.80
C VAL A 115 3.70 9.46 -5.15
N TRP A 116 3.79 8.14 -5.26
CA TRP A 116 4.01 7.48 -6.55
C TRP A 116 2.85 7.79 -7.50
N ASP A 117 3.13 7.85 -8.80
CA ASP A 117 2.10 8.12 -9.81
C ASP A 117 0.97 7.10 -9.78
N SER A 118 1.28 5.83 -9.50
CA SER A 118 0.28 4.78 -9.31
C SER A 118 -0.66 5.08 -8.15
N ASP A 119 -0.13 5.62 -7.06
CA ASP A 119 -0.91 5.95 -5.86
C ASP A 119 -1.92 7.05 -6.18
N ARG A 120 -1.55 8.03 -6.99
CA ARG A 120 -2.48 9.07 -7.46
C ARG A 120 -3.69 8.48 -8.20
N ILE A 121 -3.44 7.38 -8.94
CA ILE A 121 -4.49 6.71 -9.72
C ILE A 121 -5.42 5.92 -8.81
N PHE A 122 -4.90 5.15 -7.84
CA PHE A 122 -5.76 4.29 -7.04
C PHE A 122 -6.30 4.95 -5.77
N LEU A 123 -5.70 6.02 -5.25
CA LEU A 123 -6.18 6.68 -4.02
C LEU A 123 -7.66 7.09 -4.05
N PRO A 124 -8.23 7.59 -5.16
CA PRO A 124 -9.67 7.84 -5.21
C PRO A 124 -10.54 6.61 -4.92
N TYR A 125 -10.11 5.43 -5.36
CA TYR A 125 -10.79 4.17 -5.03
C TYR A 125 -10.67 3.86 -3.54
N VAL A 126 -9.49 4.07 -2.97
CA VAL A 126 -9.24 3.88 -1.54
C VAL A 126 -10.13 4.81 -0.72
N PHE A 127 -10.18 6.11 -1.07
CA PHE A 127 -10.98 7.10 -0.33
C PHE A 127 -12.47 6.79 -0.36
N GLN A 128 -12.95 6.21 -1.44
CA GLN A 128 -14.35 5.80 -1.58
C GLN A 128 -14.60 4.37 -1.09
N GLU A 129 -13.53 3.69 -0.68
CA GLU A 129 -13.55 2.27 -0.28
C GLU A 129 -14.23 1.39 -1.33
N LYS A 130 -13.92 1.67 -2.60
CA LYS A 130 -14.38 0.87 -3.74
C LYS A 130 -13.32 -0.15 -4.11
N PRO A 131 -13.62 -1.45 -4.01
CA PRO A 131 -12.67 -2.49 -4.39
C PRO A 131 -12.20 -2.33 -5.84
N PHE A 132 -10.91 -2.54 -6.05
CA PHE A 132 -10.30 -2.37 -7.37
C PHE A 132 -9.15 -3.34 -7.58
N THR A 133 -8.81 -3.56 -8.85
CA THR A 133 -7.57 -4.21 -9.26
C THR A 133 -6.84 -3.29 -10.24
N GLY A 134 -5.52 -3.33 -10.22
CA GLY A 134 -4.73 -2.48 -11.08
C GLY A 134 -3.44 -3.14 -11.54
N VAL A 135 -3.00 -2.76 -12.74
CA VAL A 135 -1.68 -3.11 -13.26
C VAL A 135 -1.00 -1.79 -13.60
N PHE A 136 0.18 -1.57 -13.04
CA PHE A 136 0.92 -0.31 -13.18
C PHE A 136 2.32 -0.59 -13.68
N THR A 137 2.63 -0.11 -14.88
CA THR A 137 3.93 -0.33 -15.51
C THR A 137 4.78 0.93 -15.40
N PHE A 138 5.94 0.77 -14.77
CA PHE A 138 6.91 1.86 -14.59
C PHE A 138 8.14 1.63 -15.46
N GLU A 139 8.74 2.73 -15.89
CA GLU A 139 10.09 2.78 -16.41
C GLU A 139 10.91 3.62 -15.44
N GLY A 140 11.79 2.98 -14.67
CA GLY A 140 12.42 3.62 -13.51
C GLY A 140 11.35 4.05 -12.49
N LYS A 141 11.26 5.34 -12.22
CA LYS A 141 10.29 5.92 -11.29
C LYS A 141 9.10 6.58 -11.98
N GLN A 142 8.99 6.44 -13.30
CA GLN A 142 7.94 7.05 -14.10
C GLN A 142 6.90 6.03 -14.51
N LEU A 143 5.63 6.32 -14.23
CA LEU A 143 4.50 5.51 -14.69
C LEU A 143 4.32 5.73 -16.21
N ILE A 144 4.40 4.66 -17.00
CA ILE A 144 4.26 4.73 -18.47
C ILE A 144 2.96 4.13 -18.98
N HIS A 145 2.34 3.24 -18.21
CA HIS A 145 1.06 2.63 -18.58
C HIS A 145 0.36 2.11 -17.33
N TYR A 146 -0.97 2.14 -17.33
CA TYR A 146 -1.74 1.52 -16.26
C TYR A 146 -3.10 1.05 -16.74
N GLU A 147 -3.65 0.08 -16.03
CA GLU A 147 -5.03 -0.36 -16.13
C GLU A 147 -5.58 -0.49 -14.72
N ILE A 148 -6.73 0.10 -14.46
CA ILE A 148 -7.40 -0.01 -13.17
C ILE A 148 -8.89 -0.31 -13.41
N HIS A 149 -9.43 -1.24 -12.63
CA HIS A 149 -10.82 -1.67 -12.78
C HIS A 149 -11.49 -1.77 -11.41
N SER A 150 -12.70 -1.22 -11.30
CA SER A 150 -13.57 -1.51 -10.17
C SER A 150 -13.93 -2.99 -10.18
N THR A 151 -14.02 -3.58 -9.00
CA THR A 151 -14.34 -5.00 -8.86
C THR A 151 -15.16 -5.21 -7.60
N THR A 152 -15.46 -6.47 -7.28
CA THR A 152 -15.98 -6.89 -5.98
C THR A 152 -14.90 -7.70 -5.28
N THR A 153 -14.96 -7.80 -3.96
CA THR A 153 -13.99 -8.60 -3.20
C THR A 153 -14.02 -10.08 -3.61
N GLU A 154 -15.15 -10.56 -4.09
CA GLU A 154 -15.31 -11.94 -4.59
C GLU A 154 -14.49 -12.19 -5.87
N ASN A 155 -14.18 -11.15 -6.64
CA ASN A 155 -13.46 -11.26 -7.91
C ASN A 155 -11.95 -11.07 -7.79
N PHE A 156 -11.43 -10.83 -6.60
CA PHE A 156 -9.98 -10.72 -6.39
C PHE A 156 -9.24 -11.99 -6.81
N ASP A 157 -9.82 -13.16 -6.57
CA ASP A 157 -9.20 -14.44 -6.94
C ASP A 157 -9.03 -14.59 -8.45
N GLN A 158 -9.95 -14.07 -9.24
CA GLN A 158 -9.83 -14.07 -10.71
C GLN A 158 -8.61 -13.27 -11.16
N PHE A 159 -8.41 -12.10 -10.57
CA PHE A 159 -7.26 -11.26 -10.87
C PHE A 159 -5.95 -11.95 -10.47
N LEU A 160 -5.91 -12.50 -9.26
CA LEU A 160 -4.74 -13.24 -8.77
C LEU A 160 -4.39 -14.42 -9.67
N ASN A 161 -5.38 -15.17 -10.11
CA ASN A 161 -5.15 -16.31 -11.01
C ASN A 161 -4.57 -15.88 -12.36
N LYS A 162 -5.01 -14.74 -12.90
CA LYS A 162 -4.44 -14.20 -14.15
C LYS A 162 -2.98 -13.80 -13.98
N ILE A 163 -2.60 -13.27 -12.82
CA ILE A 163 -1.22 -12.85 -12.56
C ILE A 163 -0.32 -14.04 -12.28
N ILE A 164 -0.75 -14.98 -11.45
CA ILE A 164 0.07 -16.12 -11.00
C ILE A 164 0.27 -17.15 -12.12
N ASN A 165 -0.70 -17.33 -13.00
CA ASN A 165 -0.67 -18.33 -14.06
C ASN A 165 -0.16 -17.82 -15.43
N LYS A 166 0.46 -16.67 -15.43
CA LYS A 166 1.10 -16.13 -16.64
C LYS A 166 2.45 -16.79 -16.91
#